data_c94aa788f2e37ec98677aaee69c19997
#
_entry.id   c94aa788f2e37ec98677aaee69c19997
#
_cell.length_a   1.000
_cell.length_b   1.000
_cell.length_c   1.000
_cell.angle_alpha   90.00
_cell.angle_beta   90.00
_cell.angle_gamma   90.00
#
_symmetry.space_group_name_H-M   'P 1'
#
loop_
_entity.id
_entity.type
_entity.pdbx_description
1 polymer ?
#
loop_
_entity_poly.entity_id
_entity_poly.type
_entity_poly.pdbx_seq_one_letter_code
_entity_poly.pdbx_strand_id
1 'polypeptide(L)'
;DLIRRKLGGTEELNAKHNVFGLTFPLITRSDGKKMGKTEKGAIFLDENMTSVYDFFQYWRNVADPDVEKFFKLFTFLEIPEIKEICAGDINAAKERLAYEVTKEIHGKEKADSALTGAKAAFSGEGDKTQMPTVEVAKAELEAGLGLLALFVKAGLCASNGDARRLVQGNGASLNGKQLSEPTVKIGTGDLDSDGEIVLKAGKKKFCRVVFK
;
A
#
# COMPACT_ATOMS: atom_id res chain seq x y z
N ASP A 1 -7.59 37.82 1.30
CA ASP A 1 -8.08 38.87 0.40
C ASP A 1 -9.58 38.76 0.12
N LEU A 2 -10.11 37.61 -0.26
CA LEU A 2 -11.52 37.43 -0.60
C LEU A 2 -12.45 37.73 0.61
N ILE A 3 -12.07 37.32 1.80
CA ILE A 3 -12.81 37.56 3.03
C ILE A 3 -12.79 39.06 3.36
N ARG A 4 -11.62 39.72 3.26
CA ARG A 4 -11.50 41.18 3.46
C ARG A 4 -12.35 41.97 2.48
N ARG A 5 -12.37 41.57 1.21
CA ARG A 5 -13.20 42.24 0.16
C ARG A 5 -14.70 42.06 0.40
N LYS A 6 -15.13 40.92 0.97
CA LYS A 6 -16.55 40.68 1.28
C LYS A 6 -17.02 41.34 2.56
N LEU A 7 -16.15 41.51 3.56
CA LEU A 7 -16.53 41.98 4.90
C LEU A 7 -16.37 43.49 5.11
N GLY A 8 -15.66 44.23 4.21
CA GLY A 8 -15.53 45.64 4.42
C GLY A 8 -14.82 46.38 3.29
N GLY A 9 -15.38 47.53 2.90
CA GLY A 9 -14.87 48.41 1.87
C GLY A 9 -14.19 49.68 2.41
N THR A 10 -14.03 49.87 3.72
CA THR A 10 -13.42 51.10 4.29
C THR A 10 -12.20 50.74 5.16
N GLU A 11 -11.21 51.64 5.26
CA GLU A 11 -9.99 51.46 6.05
C GLU A 11 -10.29 51.17 7.54
N GLU A 12 -11.32 51.76 8.12
CA GLU A 12 -11.75 51.47 9.51
C GLU A 12 -12.29 50.07 9.70
N LEU A 13 -13.03 49.53 8.74
CA LEU A 13 -13.51 48.15 8.74
C LEU A 13 -12.36 47.17 8.52
N ASN A 14 -11.34 47.55 7.72
CA ASN A 14 -10.14 46.72 7.55
C ASN A 14 -9.29 46.59 8.81
N ALA A 15 -9.26 47.56 9.71
CA ALA A 15 -8.60 47.53 10.99
C ALA A 15 -9.31 46.58 12.01
N LYS A 16 -10.64 46.46 11.92
CA LYS A 16 -11.47 45.58 12.80
C LYS A 16 -11.54 44.12 12.27
N HIS A 17 -11.33 43.92 10.98
CA HIS A 17 -11.43 42.57 10.36
C HIS A 17 -10.07 42.09 9.87
N ASN A 18 -9.08 42.03 10.76
CA ASN A 18 -7.79 41.45 10.45
C ASN A 18 -7.95 39.95 10.17
N VAL A 19 -7.47 39.51 9.04
CA VAL A 19 -7.42 38.10 8.65
C VAL A 19 -5.95 37.66 8.68
N PHE A 20 -5.68 36.62 9.44
CA PHE A 20 -4.35 36.05 9.56
C PHE A 20 -4.26 34.77 8.74
N GLY A 21 -3.14 34.58 8.03
CA GLY A 21 -2.85 33.34 7.33
C GLY A 21 -1.79 32.55 8.11
N LEU A 22 -2.10 31.29 8.41
CA LEU A 22 -1.12 30.34 8.91
C LEU A 22 -0.75 29.41 7.78
N THR A 23 0.53 29.27 7.50
CA THR A 23 1.04 28.37 6.46
C THR A 23 2.08 27.45 7.04
N PHE A 24 2.14 26.22 6.50
CA PHE A 24 3.17 25.25 6.84
C PHE A 24 4.00 24.93 5.58
N PRO A 25 5.28 24.56 5.72
CA PRO A 25 6.08 24.05 4.62
C PRO A 25 5.41 22.83 4.00
N LEU A 26 5.61 22.64 2.70
CA LEU A 26 5.12 21.45 2.01
C LEU A 26 5.78 20.20 2.57
N ILE A 27 4.97 19.16 2.78
CA ILE A 27 5.48 17.84 3.16
C ILE A 27 6.15 17.22 1.92
N THR A 28 7.46 17.05 2.02
CA THR A 28 8.28 16.41 1.00
C THR A 28 8.82 15.09 1.53
N ARG A 29 9.04 14.13 0.63
CA ARG A 29 9.77 12.90 0.95
C ARG A 29 11.29 13.18 0.91
N SER A 30 12.08 12.22 1.40
CA SER A 30 13.55 12.28 1.39
C SER A 30 14.15 12.39 -0.02
N ASP A 31 13.40 11.96 -1.06
CA ASP A 31 13.78 12.15 -2.48
C ASP A 31 13.47 13.55 -3.03
N GLY A 32 13.05 14.49 -2.19
CA GLY A 32 12.70 15.87 -2.56
C GLY A 32 11.34 16.03 -3.24
N LYS A 33 10.64 14.96 -3.56
CA LYS A 33 9.32 15.01 -4.20
C LYS A 33 8.23 15.36 -3.18
N LYS A 34 7.22 16.10 -3.62
CA LYS A 34 6.05 16.42 -2.79
C LYS A 34 5.28 15.14 -2.48
N MET A 35 4.85 14.99 -1.22
CA MET A 35 3.97 13.90 -0.84
C MET A 35 2.59 14.06 -1.52
N GLY A 36 1.98 12.96 -1.92
CA GLY A 36 0.66 12.94 -2.56
C GLY A 36 0.62 13.29 -4.05
N LYS A 37 1.77 13.64 -4.67
CA LYS A 37 1.90 13.80 -6.12
C LYS A 37 2.85 12.73 -6.65
N THR A 38 2.33 11.58 -7.02
CA THR A 38 3.14 10.52 -7.62
C THR A 38 2.70 10.28 -9.06
N GLU A 39 3.65 9.93 -9.93
CA GLU A 39 3.39 9.49 -11.30
C GLU A 39 2.50 8.23 -11.35
N LYS A 40 2.40 7.52 -10.23
CA LYS A 40 1.58 6.30 -10.05
C LYS A 40 0.21 6.55 -9.41
N GLY A 41 -0.20 7.81 -9.25
CA GLY A 41 -1.45 8.21 -8.61
C GLY A 41 -1.27 8.67 -7.15
N ALA A 42 -2.22 9.47 -6.67
CA ALA A 42 -2.29 9.87 -5.27
C ALA A 42 -2.84 8.72 -4.44
N ILE A 43 -2.42 8.61 -3.17
CA ILE A 43 -3.10 7.75 -2.22
C ILE A 43 -4.33 8.50 -1.68
N PHE A 44 -5.47 7.87 -1.74
CA PHE A 44 -6.74 8.45 -1.28
C PHE A 44 -7.10 7.89 0.09
N LEU A 45 -7.79 8.71 0.90
CA LEU A 45 -8.31 8.29 2.20
C LEU A 45 -9.60 7.47 2.06
N ASP A 46 -10.32 7.65 0.96
CA ASP A 46 -11.52 6.89 0.64
C ASP A 46 -11.14 5.46 0.23
N GLU A 47 -11.67 4.48 0.95
CA GLU A 47 -11.40 3.05 0.72
C GLU A 47 -11.93 2.52 -0.62
N ASN A 48 -12.88 3.22 -1.25
CA ASN A 48 -13.35 2.90 -2.59
C ASN A 48 -12.34 3.30 -3.69
N MET A 49 -11.45 4.25 -3.39
CA MET A 49 -10.41 4.71 -4.31
C MET A 49 -9.04 4.07 -4.03
N THR A 50 -8.73 3.83 -2.77
CA THR A 50 -7.52 3.12 -2.32
C THR A 50 -7.94 2.13 -1.25
N SER A 51 -7.81 0.83 -1.50
CA SER A 51 -8.17 -0.18 -0.51
C SER A 51 -7.39 0.03 0.80
N VAL A 52 -7.98 -0.36 1.94
CA VAL A 52 -7.32 -0.24 3.25
C VAL A 52 -5.98 -1.00 3.26
N TYR A 53 -5.92 -2.12 2.57
CA TYR A 53 -4.69 -2.90 2.42
C TYR A 53 -3.62 -2.14 1.61
N ASP A 54 -3.98 -1.53 0.48
CA ASP A 54 -3.04 -0.74 -0.33
C ASP A 54 -2.61 0.53 0.40
N PHE A 55 -3.52 1.15 1.16
CA PHE A 55 -3.22 2.27 2.04
C PHE A 55 -2.17 1.87 3.09
N PHE A 56 -2.37 0.75 3.79
CA PHE A 56 -1.42 0.20 4.75
C PHE A 56 -0.06 -0.10 4.08
N GLN A 57 -0.07 -0.75 2.92
CA GLN A 57 1.16 -1.08 2.18
C GLN A 57 1.91 0.18 1.72
N TYR A 58 1.22 1.25 1.37
CA TYR A 58 1.87 2.52 1.04
C TYR A 58 2.72 3.01 2.20
N TRP A 59 2.17 3.08 3.41
CA TRP A 59 2.87 3.54 4.60
C TRP A 59 3.98 2.58 5.03
N ARG A 60 3.76 1.28 4.91
CA ARG A 60 4.80 0.27 5.19
C ARG A 60 5.99 0.35 4.22
N ASN A 61 5.80 0.93 3.05
CA ASN A 61 6.83 1.03 2.01
C ASN A 61 7.45 2.42 1.86
N VAL A 62 7.29 3.31 2.82
CA VAL A 62 7.97 4.61 2.84
C VAL A 62 9.49 4.43 2.96
N ALA A 63 10.26 5.43 2.52
CA ALA A 63 11.71 5.39 2.63
C ALA A 63 12.15 5.49 4.11
N ASP A 64 13.24 4.80 4.47
CA ASP A 64 13.73 4.76 5.85
C ASP A 64 13.95 6.15 6.47
N PRO A 65 14.55 7.13 5.75
CA PRO A 65 14.76 8.47 6.30
C PRO A 65 13.46 9.25 6.57
N ASP A 66 12.34 8.82 5.99
CA ASP A 66 11.05 9.51 6.16
C ASP A 66 10.24 9.00 7.36
N VAL A 67 10.59 7.83 7.93
CA VAL A 67 9.80 7.14 8.94
C VAL A 67 9.56 8.01 10.17
N GLU A 68 10.62 8.53 10.79
CA GLU A 68 10.50 9.35 12.00
C GLU A 68 9.72 10.64 11.75
N LYS A 69 9.96 11.28 10.60
CA LYS A 69 9.23 12.46 10.19
C LYS A 69 7.74 12.19 10.02
N PHE A 70 7.39 11.07 9.42
CA PHE A 70 5.98 10.72 9.20
C PHE A 70 5.28 10.28 10.48
N PHE A 71 5.96 9.63 11.41
CA PHE A 71 5.41 9.43 12.76
C PHE A 71 5.00 10.75 13.41
N LYS A 72 5.90 11.74 13.40
CA LYS A 72 5.65 13.06 14.00
C LYS A 72 4.51 13.84 13.33
N LEU A 73 4.26 13.61 12.04
CA LEU A 73 3.27 14.36 11.26
C LEU A 73 1.91 13.67 11.20
N PHE A 74 1.86 12.35 11.27
CA PHE A 74 0.65 11.58 10.94
C PHE A 74 0.18 10.65 12.07
N THR A 75 0.81 10.71 13.23
CA THR A 75 0.37 9.95 14.40
C THR A 75 0.26 10.85 15.63
N PHE A 76 -0.44 10.39 16.65
CA PHE A 76 -0.56 11.04 17.95
C PHE A 76 0.36 10.41 19.00
N LEU A 77 1.38 9.65 18.58
CA LEU A 77 2.37 9.06 19.47
C LEU A 77 3.27 10.15 20.07
N GLU A 78 3.66 9.97 21.33
CA GLU A 78 4.56 10.86 22.01
C GLU A 78 5.98 10.81 21.41
N ILE A 79 6.66 11.95 21.41
CA ILE A 79 8.01 12.07 20.81
C ILE A 79 9.03 11.08 21.40
N PRO A 80 9.06 10.80 22.73
CA PRO A 80 9.94 9.77 23.29
C PRO A 80 9.67 8.38 22.71
N GLU A 81 8.38 7.98 22.60
CA GLU A 81 7.97 6.70 22.02
C GLU A 81 8.40 6.59 20.56
N ILE A 82 8.19 7.63 19.76
CA ILE A 82 8.64 7.67 18.36
C ILE A 82 10.14 7.43 18.23
N LYS A 83 10.93 8.05 19.10
CA LYS A 83 12.39 7.87 19.09
C LYS A 83 12.80 6.45 19.45
N GLU A 84 12.14 5.84 20.41
CA GLU A 84 12.37 4.44 20.80
C GLU A 84 12.05 3.48 19.65
N ILE A 85 10.88 3.64 19.02
CA ILE A 85 10.47 2.84 17.87
C ILE A 85 11.49 2.98 16.72
N CYS A 86 11.94 4.20 16.42
CA CYS A 86 12.87 4.46 15.31
C CYS A 86 14.32 4.05 15.61
N ALA A 87 14.68 3.85 16.88
CA ALA A 87 15.99 3.33 17.26
C ALA A 87 16.11 1.81 17.10
N GLY A 88 14.98 1.11 16.96
CA GLY A 88 14.91 -0.33 16.76
C GLY A 88 14.99 -0.77 15.29
N ASP A 89 14.34 -1.89 14.99
CA ASP A 89 14.26 -2.40 13.60
C ASP A 89 13.40 -1.48 12.72
N ILE A 90 13.99 -1.03 11.61
CA ILE A 90 13.34 -0.10 10.68
C ILE A 90 12.10 -0.71 10.02
N ASN A 91 12.06 -2.03 9.79
CA ASN A 91 10.90 -2.69 9.19
C ASN A 91 9.74 -2.77 10.21
N ALA A 92 10.06 -3.03 11.48
CA ALA A 92 9.09 -2.98 12.56
C ALA A 92 8.57 -1.55 12.77
N ALA A 93 9.44 -0.54 12.69
CA ALA A 93 9.04 0.87 12.75
C ALA A 93 8.08 1.24 11.60
N LYS A 94 8.37 0.81 10.37
CA LYS A 94 7.49 1.03 9.21
C LYS A 94 6.14 0.31 9.36
N GLU A 95 6.13 -0.91 9.88
CA GLU A 95 4.90 -1.66 10.16
C GLU A 95 4.07 -0.92 11.21
N ARG A 96 4.70 -0.44 12.28
CA ARG A 96 4.04 0.36 13.32
C ARG A 96 3.48 1.68 12.76
N LEU A 97 4.25 2.40 11.94
CA LEU A 97 3.77 3.61 11.26
C LEU A 97 2.54 3.33 10.41
N ALA A 98 2.60 2.31 9.56
CA ALA A 98 1.49 1.91 8.71
C ALA A 98 0.25 1.57 9.53
N TYR A 99 0.43 0.84 10.63
CA TYR A 99 -0.66 0.48 11.53
C TYR A 99 -1.32 1.73 12.17
N GLU A 100 -0.52 2.62 12.76
CA GLU A 100 -1.06 3.81 13.45
C GLU A 100 -1.81 4.73 12.48
N VAL A 101 -1.22 5.00 11.30
CA VAL A 101 -1.87 5.86 10.30
C VAL A 101 -3.14 5.20 9.74
N THR A 102 -3.12 3.89 9.50
CA THR A 102 -4.31 3.17 9.04
C THR A 102 -5.40 3.14 10.10
N LYS A 103 -5.02 2.94 11.36
CA LYS A 103 -5.94 2.96 12.50
C LYS A 103 -6.63 4.31 12.66
N GLU A 104 -5.89 5.40 12.47
CA GLU A 104 -6.42 6.76 12.58
C GLU A 104 -7.45 7.08 11.49
N ILE A 105 -7.20 6.64 10.26
CA ILE A 105 -8.05 6.97 9.11
C ILE A 105 -9.21 5.97 8.94
N HIS A 106 -8.95 4.68 9.08
CA HIS A 106 -9.90 3.61 8.75
C HIS A 106 -10.45 2.85 9.97
N GLY A 107 -9.96 3.18 11.16
CA GLY A 107 -10.34 2.51 12.41
C GLY A 107 -9.52 1.27 12.72
N LYS A 108 -9.60 0.84 14.00
CA LYS A 108 -8.77 -0.22 14.55
C LYS A 108 -8.99 -1.56 13.86
N GLU A 109 -10.24 -1.96 13.66
CA GLU A 109 -10.57 -3.28 13.07
C GLU A 109 -9.97 -3.46 11.68
N LYS A 110 -10.08 -2.43 10.82
CA LYS A 110 -9.51 -2.44 9.48
C LYS A 110 -7.98 -2.40 9.49
N ALA A 111 -7.38 -1.71 10.46
CA ALA A 111 -5.92 -1.70 10.63
C ALA A 111 -5.40 -3.07 11.09
N ASP A 112 -6.07 -3.74 12.02
CA ASP A 112 -5.75 -5.09 12.48
C ASP A 112 -5.83 -6.09 11.31
N SER A 113 -6.89 -6.00 10.50
CA SER A 113 -7.06 -6.82 9.30
C SER A 113 -5.96 -6.58 8.26
N ALA A 114 -5.63 -5.33 7.98
CA ALA A 114 -4.57 -4.98 7.03
C ALA A 114 -3.19 -5.46 7.49
N LEU A 115 -2.90 -5.35 8.79
CA LEU A 115 -1.66 -5.85 9.40
C LEU A 115 -1.57 -7.38 9.27
N THR A 116 -2.67 -8.09 9.58
CA THR A 116 -2.74 -9.55 9.48
C THR A 116 -2.53 -10.00 8.04
N GLY A 117 -3.23 -9.39 7.07
CA GLY A 117 -3.06 -9.65 5.65
C GLY A 117 -1.64 -9.35 5.16
N ALA A 118 -1.01 -8.27 5.65
CA ALA A 118 0.36 -7.94 5.30
C ALA A 118 1.36 -8.98 5.85
N LYS A 119 1.17 -9.49 7.06
CA LYS A 119 2.00 -10.56 7.64
C LYS A 119 1.81 -11.87 6.88
N ALA A 120 0.58 -12.26 6.57
CA ALA A 120 0.26 -13.45 5.78
C ALA A 120 0.95 -13.43 4.40
N ALA A 121 0.98 -12.26 3.74
CA ALA A 121 1.65 -12.10 2.45
C ALA A 121 3.16 -12.34 2.50
N PHE A 122 3.80 -12.17 3.65
CA PHE A 122 5.25 -12.37 3.81
C PHE A 122 5.61 -13.77 4.33
N SER A 123 4.85 -14.31 5.27
CA SER A 123 5.12 -15.63 5.88
C SER A 123 4.52 -16.79 5.08
N GLY A 124 3.55 -16.51 4.20
CA GLY A 124 2.74 -17.55 3.55
C GLY A 124 1.73 -18.21 4.49
N GLU A 125 1.73 -17.83 5.76
CA GLU A 125 0.83 -18.34 6.81
C GLU A 125 -0.01 -17.18 7.37
N GLY A 126 -1.31 -17.39 7.57
CA GLY A 126 -2.23 -16.41 8.16
C GLY A 126 -3.44 -16.06 7.29
N ASP A 127 -4.25 -15.12 7.76
CA ASP A 127 -5.48 -14.71 7.09
C ASP A 127 -5.19 -13.93 5.80
N LYS A 128 -5.44 -14.57 4.66
CA LYS A 128 -5.25 -14.03 3.30
C LYS A 128 -6.47 -13.28 2.80
N THR A 129 -7.58 -13.26 3.55
CA THR A 129 -8.88 -12.72 3.07
C THR A 129 -8.83 -11.22 2.80
N GLN A 130 -7.91 -10.50 3.43
CA GLN A 130 -7.74 -9.06 3.28
C GLN A 130 -6.82 -8.66 2.09
N MET A 131 -6.21 -9.63 1.41
CA MET A 131 -5.42 -9.34 0.21
C MET A 131 -6.34 -9.02 -0.99
N PRO A 132 -5.89 -8.19 -1.93
CA PRO A 132 -6.54 -8.09 -3.22
C PRO A 132 -6.76 -9.48 -3.81
N THR A 133 -8.02 -9.83 -4.06
CA THR A 133 -8.40 -11.19 -4.44
C THR A 133 -8.97 -11.20 -5.84
N VAL A 134 -8.56 -12.16 -6.65
CA VAL A 134 -9.11 -12.43 -7.98
C VAL A 134 -9.64 -13.86 -8.03
N GLU A 135 -10.83 -14.00 -8.58
CA GLU A 135 -11.45 -15.30 -8.82
C GLU A 135 -11.12 -15.80 -10.23
N VAL A 136 -10.72 -17.05 -10.33
CA VAL A 136 -10.40 -17.73 -11.59
C VAL A 136 -11.18 -19.04 -11.65
N ALA A 137 -11.71 -19.39 -12.81
CA ALA A 137 -12.45 -20.64 -12.97
C ALA A 137 -11.52 -21.85 -12.79
N LYS A 138 -11.96 -22.87 -12.04
CA LYS A 138 -11.22 -24.14 -11.88
C LYS A 138 -10.88 -24.80 -13.21
N ALA A 139 -11.78 -24.72 -14.18
CA ALA A 139 -11.56 -25.26 -15.52
C ALA A 139 -10.31 -24.66 -16.21
N GLU A 140 -9.97 -23.40 -15.94
CA GLU A 140 -8.76 -22.79 -16.48
C GLU A 140 -7.49 -23.35 -15.83
N LEU A 141 -7.55 -23.65 -14.54
CA LEU A 141 -6.45 -24.30 -13.81
C LEU A 141 -6.21 -25.71 -14.36
N GLU A 142 -7.27 -26.49 -14.56
CA GLU A 142 -7.21 -27.86 -15.09
C GLU A 142 -6.71 -27.90 -16.55
N ALA A 143 -7.05 -26.88 -17.35
CA ALA A 143 -6.55 -26.72 -18.71
C ALA A 143 -5.05 -26.29 -18.77
N GLY A 144 -4.45 -26.00 -17.63
CA GLY A 144 -3.07 -25.53 -17.51
C GLY A 144 -2.95 -24.02 -17.77
N LEU A 145 -3.31 -23.24 -16.78
CA LEU A 145 -3.26 -21.77 -16.81
C LEU A 145 -1.83 -21.28 -16.95
N GLY A 146 -1.55 -20.49 -17.98
CA GLY A 146 -0.23 -19.90 -18.17
C GLY A 146 0.12 -18.87 -17.08
N LEU A 147 1.32 -18.96 -16.53
CA LEU A 147 1.82 -18.08 -15.47
C LEU A 147 1.65 -16.59 -15.81
N LEU A 148 2.06 -16.19 -17.03
CA LEU A 148 1.98 -14.78 -17.45
C LEU A 148 0.55 -14.26 -17.50
N ALA A 149 -0.38 -15.09 -18.02
CA ALA A 149 -1.79 -14.76 -18.08
C ALA A 149 -2.39 -14.60 -16.67
N LEU A 150 -1.95 -15.42 -15.72
CA LEU A 150 -2.39 -15.33 -14.32
C LEU A 150 -1.95 -14.01 -13.68
N PHE A 151 -0.71 -13.56 -13.90
CA PHE A 151 -0.23 -12.26 -13.40
C PHE A 151 -1.00 -11.06 -13.98
N VAL A 152 -1.40 -11.16 -15.25
CA VAL A 152 -2.23 -10.12 -15.89
C VAL A 152 -3.65 -10.15 -15.35
N LYS A 153 -4.29 -11.34 -15.22
CA LYS A 153 -5.62 -11.48 -14.61
C LYS A 153 -5.66 -10.98 -13.16
N ALA A 154 -4.61 -11.25 -12.41
CA ALA A 154 -4.45 -10.75 -11.04
C ALA A 154 -4.21 -9.23 -10.94
N GLY A 155 -4.15 -8.50 -12.07
CA GLY A 155 -3.90 -7.06 -12.08
C GLY A 155 -2.49 -6.67 -11.63
N LEU A 156 -1.59 -7.64 -11.47
CA LEU A 156 -0.21 -7.40 -11.03
C LEU A 156 0.68 -6.86 -12.15
N CYS A 157 0.34 -7.18 -13.39
CA CYS A 157 1.04 -6.73 -14.61
C CYS A 157 0.03 -6.21 -15.64
N ALA A 158 0.43 -5.20 -16.41
CA ALA A 158 -0.43 -4.63 -17.45
C ALA A 158 -0.51 -5.50 -18.72
N SER A 159 0.50 -6.33 -18.96
CA SER A 159 0.60 -7.17 -20.14
C SER A 159 1.42 -8.44 -19.87
N ASN A 160 1.28 -9.45 -20.75
CA ASN A 160 2.13 -10.65 -20.72
C ASN A 160 3.62 -10.31 -20.91
N GLY A 161 3.93 -9.24 -21.65
CA GLY A 161 5.31 -8.74 -21.80
C GLY A 161 5.88 -8.21 -20.49
N ASP A 162 5.08 -7.49 -19.71
CA ASP A 162 5.47 -7.00 -18.39
C ASP A 162 5.65 -8.16 -17.40
N ALA A 163 4.72 -9.12 -17.42
CA ALA A 163 4.81 -10.32 -16.59
C ALA A 163 6.07 -11.13 -16.92
N ARG A 164 6.43 -11.26 -18.20
CA ARG A 164 7.65 -11.93 -18.62
C ARG A 164 8.90 -11.24 -18.10
N ARG A 165 8.99 -9.91 -18.24
CA ARG A 165 10.11 -9.13 -17.68
C ARG A 165 10.23 -9.27 -16.18
N LEU A 166 9.08 -9.26 -15.47
CA LEU A 166 9.03 -9.45 -14.03
C LEU A 166 9.59 -10.82 -13.61
N VAL A 167 9.18 -11.91 -14.28
CA VAL A 167 9.64 -13.28 -14.00
C VAL A 167 11.13 -13.40 -14.30
N GLN A 168 11.59 -12.95 -15.47
CA GLN A 168 13.01 -12.97 -15.86
C GLN A 168 13.90 -12.13 -14.94
N GLY A 169 13.36 -11.05 -14.39
CA GLY A 169 14.03 -10.21 -13.38
C GLY A 169 13.95 -10.75 -11.95
N ASN A 170 13.53 -12.01 -11.76
CA ASN A 170 13.35 -12.66 -10.46
C ASN A 170 12.42 -11.88 -9.51
N GLY A 171 11.52 -11.06 -10.06
CA GLY A 171 10.56 -10.26 -9.31
C GLY A 171 9.22 -10.94 -9.04
N ALA A 172 9.01 -12.16 -9.55
CA ALA A 172 7.77 -12.91 -9.40
C ALA A 172 7.91 -14.06 -8.39
N SER A 173 6.91 -14.26 -7.54
CA SER A 173 6.80 -15.49 -6.75
C SER A 173 5.37 -15.97 -6.65
N LEU A 174 5.22 -17.28 -6.40
CA LEU A 174 3.97 -17.99 -6.18
C LEU A 174 4.10 -18.77 -4.88
N ASN A 175 3.18 -18.55 -3.94
CA ASN A 175 3.19 -19.15 -2.60
C ASN A 175 4.58 -19.06 -1.92
N GLY A 176 5.22 -17.89 -2.02
CA GLY A 176 6.55 -17.64 -1.47
C GLY A 176 7.72 -18.20 -2.31
N LYS A 177 7.46 -19.09 -3.27
CA LYS A 177 8.49 -19.66 -4.13
C LYS A 177 8.78 -18.74 -5.31
N GLN A 178 10.04 -18.35 -5.48
CA GLN A 178 10.48 -17.49 -6.58
C GLN A 178 10.34 -18.21 -7.92
N LEU A 179 9.88 -17.48 -8.93
CA LEU A 179 9.68 -17.98 -10.29
C LEU A 179 10.74 -17.37 -11.22
N SER A 180 11.38 -18.21 -12.00
CA SER A 180 12.42 -17.83 -12.98
C SER A 180 12.01 -18.13 -14.42
N GLU A 181 11.06 -19.06 -14.62
CA GLU A 181 10.64 -19.47 -15.97
C GLU A 181 9.26 -18.88 -16.34
N PRO A 182 9.17 -18.07 -17.41
CA PRO A 182 7.92 -17.45 -17.82
C PRO A 182 6.95 -18.40 -18.53
N THR A 183 7.41 -19.58 -18.95
CA THR A 183 6.61 -20.56 -19.70
C THR A 183 5.91 -21.60 -18.83
N VAL A 184 6.06 -21.49 -17.50
CA VAL A 184 5.44 -22.39 -16.54
C VAL A 184 3.91 -22.34 -16.65
N LYS A 185 3.31 -23.51 -16.63
CA LYS A 185 1.85 -23.68 -16.48
C LYS A 185 1.55 -23.99 -15.03
N ILE A 186 0.55 -23.31 -14.52
CA ILE A 186 0.04 -23.48 -13.16
C ILE A 186 -1.00 -24.60 -13.18
N GLY A 187 -0.88 -25.52 -12.24
CA GLY A 187 -1.78 -26.63 -12.08
C GLY A 187 -2.23 -26.83 -10.64
N THR A 188 -2.98 -27.87 -10.39
CA THR A 188 -3.51 -28.20 -9.05
C THR A 188 -2.42 -28.48 -8.00
N GLY A 189 -1.23 -28.87 -8.43
CA GLY A 189 -0.07 -29.09 -7.55
C GLY A 189 0.58 -27.81 -7.03
N ASP A 190 0.22 -26.65 -7.58
CA ASP A 190 0.76 -25.35 -7.16
C ASP A 190 -0.15 -24.64 -6.14
N LEU A 191 -1.28 -25.24 -5.79
CA LEU A 191 -2.19 -24.74 -4.78
C LEU A 191 -1.58 -24.92 -3.38
N ASP A 192 -1.87 -23.97 -2.50
CA ASP A 192 -1.54 -24.12 -1.07
C ASP A 192 -2.55 -25.02 -0.32
N SER A 193 -2.40 -25.11 1.00
CA SER A 193 -3.30 -25.92 1.87
C SER A 193 -4.76 -25.50 1.81
N ASP A 194 -5.03 -24.25 1.43
CA ASP A 194 -6.39 -23.67 1.35
C ASP A 194 -6.98 -23.82 -0.06
N GLY A 195 -6.23 -24.41 -1.00
CA GLY A 195 -6.62 -24.53 -2.40
C GLY A 195 -6.49 -23.22 -3.19
N GLU A 196 -5.61 -22.35 -2.79
CA GLU A 196 -5.44 -21.01 -3.32
C GLU A 196 -4.01 -20.75 -3.79
N ILE A 197 -3.80 -19.62 -4.45
CA ILE A 197 -2.46 -19.17 -4.84
C ILE A 197 -2.27 -17.73 -4.37
N VAL A 198 -1.14 -17.46 -3.74
CA VAL A 198 -0.67 -16.10 -3.45
C VAL A 198 0.41 -15.72 -4.45
N LEU A 199 0.11 -14.74 -5.30
CA LEU A 199 1.06 -14.17 -6.25
C LEU A 199 1.73 -12.93 -5.66
N LYS A 200 3.01 -12.78 -5.94
CA LYS A 200 3.78 -11.58 -5.59
C LYS A 200 4.46 -11.02 -6.83
N ALA A 201 4.35 -9.70 -7.02
CA ALA A 201 5.02 -8.96 -8.08
C ALA A 201 5.93 -7.88 -7.49
N GLY A 202 7.23 -8.06 -7.62
CA GLY A 202 8.25 -7.21 -7.01
C GLY A 202 8.22 -7.27 -5.49
N LYS A 203 8.57 -6.16 -4.85
CA LYS A 203 8.64 -6.09 -3.37
C LYS A 203 7.31 -5.76 -2.70
N LYS A 204 6.31 -5.26 -3.45
CA LYS A 204 5.20 -4.48 -2.88
C LYS A 204 3.80 -4.95 -3.27
N LYS A 205 3.64 -5.70 -4.35
CA LYS A 205 2.34 -6.09 -4.86
C LYS A 205 2.07 -7.56 -4.61
N PHE A 206 0.92 -7.83 -4.02
CA PHE A 206 0.42 -9.18 -3.76
C PHE A 206 -1.00 -9.31 -4.29
N CYS A 207 -1.39 -10.52 -4.67
CA CYS A 207 -2.76 -10.85 -5.03
C CYS A 207 -3.04 -12.30 -4.65
N ARG A 208 -4.17 -12.51 -4.01
CA ARG A 208 -4.73 -13.83 -3.72
C ARG A 208 -5.55 -14.28 -4.92
N VAL A 209 -5.35 -15.50 -5.38
CA VAL A 209 -6.12 -16.12 -6.45
C VAL A 209 -6.92 -17.27 -5.88
N VAL A 210 -8.23 -17.18 -5.99
CA VAL A 210 -9.19 -18.20 -5.54
C VAL A 210 -9.81 -18.87 -6.76
N PHE A 211 -9.88 -20.20 -6.75
CA PHE A 211 -10.43 -20.98 -7.85
C PHE A 211 -11.84 -21.44 -7.53
N LYS A 212 -12.81 -21.05 -8.36
CA LYS A 212 -14.22 -21.41 -8.23
C LYS A 212 -14.71 -22.28 -9.39
#